data_765d067c5b8fa4c6a2439a4400ad4387
#
_entry.id   765d067c5b8fa4c6a2439a4400ad4387
#
_cell.length_a   1.000
_cell.length_b   1.000
_cell.length_c   1.000
_cell.angle_alpha   90.00
_cell.angle_beta   90.00
_cell.angle_gamma   90.00
#
_symmetry.space_group_name_H-M   'P 1'
#
loop_
_entity.id
_entity.type
_entity.pdbx_description
1 polymer ?
#
loop_
_entity_poly.entity_id
_entity_poly.type
_entity_poly.pdbx_seq_one_letter_code
_entity_poly.pdbx_strand_id
1 'polypeptide(L)'
;MIKRLDKLEVATSDLADASSIYAKNFGFAVTRSADGKSATGRVGGAEIRLVAGALDSSSEGMIGLWLEADDVEQVVAKFHMAGLDAGKIEIEPGRRILTIDPKLANQVPLYIFDRKA
;
A
#
# COMPACT_ATOMS: atom_id res chain seq x y z
N MET A 1 -15.50 -9.05 4.20
CA MET A 1 -14.70 -9.04 2.99
C MET A 1 -13.43 -8.23 3.17
N ILE A 2 -13.44 -6.91 3.06
CA ILE A 2 -12.28 -6.09 3.46
C ILE A 2 -12.31 -5.89 4.96
N LYS A 3 -11.20 -6.17 5.64
CA LYS A 3 -11.11 -6.08 7.11
C LYS A 3 -10.63 -4.71 7.55
N ARG A 4 -9.62 -4.17 6.86
CA ARG A 4 -8.99 -2.92 7.29
C ARG A 4 -8.06 -2.35 6.22
N LEU A 5 -7.78 -1.07 6.37
CA LEU A 5 -6.66 -0.44 5.69
C LEU A 5 -5.37 -0.85 6.42
N ASP A 6 -4.44 -1.42 5.70
CA ASP A 6 -3.18 -1.87 6.28
C ASP A 6 -2.08 -0.82 6.14
N LYS A 7 -1.86 -0.34 4.91
CA LYS A 7 -0.72 0.50 4.62
C LYS A 7 -0.97 1.39 3.41
N LEU A 8 -0.42 2.60 3.48
CA LEU A 8 -0.30 3.51 2.35
C LEU A 8 1.19 3.71 2.06
N GLU A 9 1.62 3.45 0.84
CA GLU A 9 3.00 3.67 0.43
C GLU A 9 3.11 4.90 -0.45
N VAL A 10 4.07 5.76 -0.14
CA VAL A 10 4.31 7.02 -0.83
C VAL A 10 5.77 7.09 -1.25
N ALA A 11 6.02 7.33 -2.53
CA ALA A 11 7.37 7.54 -3.03
C ALA A 11 7.77 9.00 -2.87
N THR A 12 9.00 9.23 -2.46
CA THR A 12 9.57 10.57 -2.31
C THR A 12 10.95 10.65 -2.95
N SER A 13 11.30 11.84 -3.44
CA SER A 13 12.64 12.12 -3.95
C SER A 13 13.60 12.57 -2.84
N ASP A 14 13.09 12.92 -1.66
CA ASP A 14 13.86 13.33 -0.50
C ASP A 14 13.25 12.76 0.77
N LEU A 15 13.75 11.60 1.17
CA LEU A 15 13.19 10.88 2.33
C LEU A 15 13.38 11.66 3.65
N ALA A 16 14.51 12.34 3.82
CA ALA A 16 14.76 13.10 5.04
C ALA A 16 13.78 14.26 5.17
N ASP A 17 13.55 15.01 4.09
CA ASP A 17 12.62 16.12 4.06
C ASP A 17 11.17 15.63 4.27
N ALA A 18 10.76 14.60 3.54
CA ALA A 18 9.42 14.02 3.69
C ALA A 18 9.18 13.52 5.11
N SER A 19 10.15 12.81 5.70
CA SER A 19 10.04 12.31 7.08
C SER A 19 9.87 13.46 8.07
N SER A 20 10.61 14.56 7.87
CA SER A 20 10.52 15.76 8.70
C SER A 20 9.14 16.42 8.59
N ILE A 21 8.60 16.53 7.38
CA ILE A 21 7.27 17.11 7.16
C ILE A 21 6.19 16.29 7.88
N TYR A 22 6.21 14.95 7.74
CA TYR A 22 5.22 14.10 8.40
C TYR A 22 5.35 14.17 9.93
N ALA A 23 6.57 14.18 10.44
CA ALA A 23 6.78 14.27 11.90
C ALA A 23 6.38 15.63 12.48
N LYS A 24 6.80 16.73 11.85
CA LYS A 24 6.60 18.06 12.39
C LYS A 24 5.21 18.63 12.10
N ASN A 25 4.69 18.41 10.88
CA ASN A 25 3.46 19.05 10.46
C ASN A 25 2.22 18.19 10.76
N PHE A 26 2.38 16.87 10.79
CA PHE A 26 1.27 15.94 11.06
C PHE A 26 1.40 15.22 12.40
N GLY A 27 2.51 15.36 13.08
CA GLY A 27 2.71 14.76 14.41
C GLY A 27 2.94 13.26 14.41
N PHE A 28 3.34 12.67 13.29
CA PHE A 28 3.61 11.24 13.23
C PHE A 28 4.94 10.90 13.90
N ALA A 29 4.98 9.79 14.63
CA ALA A 29 6.22 9.21 15.12
C ALA A 29 6.82 8.40 13.95
N VAL A 30 7.81 8.95 13.26
CA VAL A 30 8.40 8.36 12.07
C VAL A 30 9.69 7.64 12.43
N THR A 31 9.78 6.36 12.02
CA THR A 31 10.97 5.52 12.21
C THR A 31 11.62 5.23 10.86
N ARG A 32 12.91 5.54 10.74
CA ARG A 32 13.68 5.26 9.52
C ARG A 32 14.13 3.79 9.50
N SER A 33 14.11 3.18 8.31
CA SER A 33 14.65 1.83 8.14
C SER A 33 16.18 1.81 8.30
N ALA A 34 16.73 0.64 8.63
CA ALA A 34 18.18 0.49 8.83
C ALA A 34 18.98 0.81 7.57
N ASP A 35 18.44 0.54 6.37
CA ASP A 35 19.09 0.83 5.09
C ASP A 35 18.93 2.27 4.63
N GLY A 36 18.14 3.08 5.35
CA GLY A 36 17.89 4.49 5.02
C GLY A 36 17.00 4.71 3.81
N LYS A 37 16.36 3.67 3.27
CA LYS A 37 15.56 3.74 2.03
C LYS A 37 14.08 3.93 2.28
N SER A 38 13.63 3.80 3.51
CA SER A 38 12.22 4.00 3.86
C SER A 38 12.07 4.58 5.26
N ALA A 39 10.89 5.10 5.54
CA ALA A 39 10.49 5.57 6.85
C ALA A 39 9.02 5.23 7.06
N THR A 40 8.65 4.86 8.27
CA THR A 40 7.31 4.41 8.59
C THR A 40 6.72 5.19 9.74
N GLY A 41 5.49 5.66 9.57
CA GLY A 41 4.67 6.25 10.63
C GLY A 41 3.40 5.43 10.81
N ARG A 42 2.83 5.41 12.02
CA ARG A 42 1.59 4.68 12.28
C ARG A 42 0.47 5.64 12.63
N VAL A 43 -0.71 5.33 12.10
CA VAL A 43 -1.94 6.08 12.36
C VAL A 43 -3.03 5.06 12.68
N GLY A 44 -3.41 4.95 13.95
CA GLY A 44 -4.35 3.92 14.38
C GLY A 44 -3.81 2.53 14.07
N GLY A 45 -4.60 1.70 13.40
CA GLY A 45 -4.16 0.39 12.93
C GLY A 45 -3.45 0.37 11.60
N ALA A 46 -3.28 1.54 10.95
CA ALA A 46 -2.70 1.65 9.62
C ALA A 46 -1.28 2.22 9.68
N GLU A 47 -0.56 2.06 8.58
CA GLU A 47 0.82 2.47 8.45
C GLU A 47 0.95 3.40 7.23
N ILE A 48 1.74 4.47 7.36
CA ILE A 48 2.19 5.25 6.22
C ILE A 48 3.67 4.95 6.02
N ARG A 49 4.02 4.45 4.84
CA ARG A 49 5.40 4.10 4.51
C ARG A 49 5.91 5.05 3.43
N LEU A 50 6.94 5.81 3.77
CA LEU A 50 7.64 6.68 2.83
C LEU A 50 8.80 5.90 2.23
N VAL A 51 8.93 5.91 0.91
CA VAL A 51 9.95 5.13 0.21
C VAL A 51 10.77 6.06 -0.66
N ALA A 52 12.09 6.02 -0.48
CA ALA A 52 13.01 6.69 -1.37
C ALA A 52 13.02 5.92 -2.71
N GLY A 53 12.62 6.56 -3.78
CA GLY A 53 12.52 5.91 -5.08
C GLY A 53 12.04 6.80 -6.19
N ALA A 54 11.53 7.98 -5.85
CA ALA A 54 11.18 8.97 -6.85
C ALA A 54 12.45 9.71 -7.29
N LEU A 55 12.63 9.87 -8.59
CA LEU A 55 13.80 10.58 -9.13
C LEU A 55 13.68 12.10 -8.93
N ASP A 56 12.43 12.60 -8.96
CA ASP A 56 12.13 14.03 -8.83
C ASP A 56 10.70 14.20 -8.32
N SER A 57 10.26 15.45 -8.19
CA SER A 57 8.92 15.76 -7.68
C SER A 57 7.79 15.26 -8.60
N SER A 58 8.05 15.06 -9.89
CA SER A 58 7.02 14.55 -10.82
C SER A 58 6.73 13.07 -10.62
N SER A 59 7.66 12.33 -10.02
CA SER A 59 7.52 10.90 -9.73
C SER A 59 7.06 10.63 -8.30
N GLU A 60 6.89 11.68 -7.50
CA GLU A 60 6.44 11.54 -6.10
C GLU A 60 4.95 11.25 -6.04
N GLY A 61 4.52 10.61 -4.98
CA GLY A 61 3.12 10.35 -4.69
C GLY A 61 2.85 8.92 -4.26
N MET A 62 1.58 8.59 -4.18
CA MET A 62 1.14 7.27 -3.74
C MET A 62 1.53 6.19 -4.75
N ILE A 63 2.20 5.15 -4.27
CA ILE A 63 2.60 4.00 -5.08
C ILE A 63 1.94 2.71 -4.64
N GLY A 64 1.21 2.71 -3.54
CA GLY A 64 0.49 1.53 -3.09
C GLY A 64 -0.50 1.82 -1.98
N LEU A 65 -1.72 1.35 -2.16
CA LEU A 65 -2.75 1.32 -1.12
C LEU A 65 -3.02 -0.15 -0.81
N TRP A 66 -2.78 -0.56 0.43
CA TRP A 66 -2.87 -1.96 0.86
C TRP A 66 -4.05 -2.17 1.78
N LEU A 67 -4.94 -3.06 1.38
CA LEU A 67 -6.11 -3.46 2.16
C LEU A 67 -5.99 -4.92 2.56
N GLU A 68 -6.30 -5.23 3.80
CA GLU A 68 -6.39 -6.62 4.25
C GLU A 68 -7.82 -7.11 4.11
N ALA A 69 -7.99 -8.30 3.52
CA ALA A 69 -9.27 -9.00 3.38
C ALA A 69 -9.24 -10.31 4.17
N ASP A 70 -10.41 -10.87 4.41
CA ASP A 70 -10.52 -12.21 4.98
C ASP A 70 -10.06 -13.27 3.98
N ASP A 71 -10.39 -13.08 2.71
CA ASP A 71 -10.12 -14.06 1.66
C ASP A 71 -10.10 -13.35 0.30
N VAL A 72 -8.91 -13.30 -0.32
CA VAL A 72 -8.76 -12.63 -1.62
C VAL A 72 -9.52 -13.34 -2.73
N GLU A 73 -9.77 -14.65 -2.61
CA GLU A 73 -10.56 -15.38 -3.61
C GLU A 73 -12.01 -14.94 -3.62
N GLN A 74 -12.57 -14.54 -2.47
CA GLN A 74 -13.91 -13.97 -2.42
C GLN A 74 -13.96 -12.62 -3.14
N VAL A 75 -12.92 -11.82 -3.05
CA VAL A 75 -12.82 -10.55 -3.79
C VAL A 75 -12.82 -10.82 -5.29
N VAL A 76 -11.98 -11.76 -5.74
CA VAL A 76 -11.94 -12.18 -7.15
C VAL A 76 -13.30 -12.68 -7.63
N ALA A 77 -13.97 -13.50 -6.83
CA ALA A 77 -15.28 -14.04 -7.18
C ALA A 77 -16.32 -12.93 -7.34
N LYS A 78 -16.32 -11.92 -6.49
CA LYS A 78 -17.25 -10.80 -6.61
C LYS A 78 -17.03 -9.98 -7.87
N PHE A 79 -15.78 -9.71 -8.23
CA PHE A 79 -15.47 -9.05 -9.51
C PHE A 79 -15.92 -9.91 -10.67
N HIS A 80 -15.66 -11.22 -10.61
CA HIS A 80 -16.05 -12.16 -11.66
C HIS A 80 -17.57 -12.19 -11.85
N MET A 81 -18.34 -12.16 -10.77
CA MET A 81 -19.80 -12.09 -10.84
C MET A 81 -20.31 -10.83 -11.53
N ALA A 82 -19.54 -9.76 -11.48
CA ALA A 82 -19.83 -8.51 -12.20
C ALA A 82 -19.27 -8.50 -13.63
N GLY A 83 -18.72 -9.61 -14.11
CA GLY A 83 -18.11 -9.70 -15.43
C GLY A 83 -16.73 -9.07 -15.55
N LEU A 84 -16.03 -8.89 -14.42
CA LEU A 84 -14.74 -8.20 -14.36
C LEU A 84 -13.63 -9.15 -13.91
N ASP A 85 -12.42 -8.91 -14.41
CA ASP A 85 -11.21 -9.61 -13.98
C ASP A 85 -10.45 -8.70 -13.04
N ALA A 86 -10.42 -9.04 -11.74
CA ALA A 86 -9.78 -8.24 -10.72
C ALA A 86 -8.25 -8.17 -10.85
N GLY A 87 -7.64 -9.25 -11.35
CA GLY A 87 -6.20 -9.39 -11.45
C GLY A 87 -5.72 -10.76 -11.00
N LYS A 88 -4.42 -10.87 -10.75
CA LYS A 88 -3.80 -12.13 -10.36
C LYS A 88 -3.53 -12.19 -8.87
N ILE A 89 -3.67 -13.41 -8.32
CA ILE A 89 -3.26 -13.70 -6.94
C ILE A 89 -1.84 -14.25 -6.97
N GLU A 90 -0.94 -13.64 -6.21
CA GLU A 90 0.41 -14.13 -5.99
C GLU A 90 0.53 -14.63 -4.55
N ILE A 91 1.22 -15.75 -4.37
CA ILE A 91 1.39 -16.38 -3.06
C ILE A 91 2.80 -16.11 -2.56
N GLU A 92 2.90 -15.54 -1.36
CA GLU A 92 4.15 -15.36 -0.64
C GLU A 92 4.08 -16.13 0.69
N PRO A 93 5.22 -16.32 1.39
CA PRO A 93 5.16 -16.88 2.74
C PRO A 93 4.29 -16.01 3.66
N GLY A 94 3.23 -16.62 4.19
CA GLY A 94 2.33 -15.99 5.16
C GLY A 94 1.22 -15.15 4.58
N ARG A 95 1.15 -14.91 3.28
CA ARG A 95 0.05 -14.12 2.70
C ARG A 95 -0.16 -14.39 1.20
N ARG A 96 -1.38 -14.09 0.75
CA ARG A 96 -1.70 -14.06 -0.68
C ARG A 96 -2.01 -12.62 -1.06
N ILE A 97 -1.52 -12.17 -2.21
CA ILE A 97 -1.67 -10.79 -2.67
C ILE A 97 -2.43 -10.76 -3.98
N LEU A 98 -3.51 -9.99 -4.01
CA LEU A 98 -4.26 -9.68 -5.22
C LEU A 98 -3.88 -8.26 -5.65
N THR A 99 -3.21 -8.13 -6.77
CA THR A 99 -2.95 -6.83 -7.39
C THR A 99 -4.13 -6.48 -8.28
N ILE A 100 -4.84 -5.42 -7.93
CA ILE A 100 -6.02 -5.00 -8.68
C ILE A 100 -5.60 -4.30 -9.97
N ASP A 101 -6.28 -4.63 -11.08
CA ASP A 101 -6.10 -3.92 -12.33
C ASP A 101 -6.39 -2.44 -12.11
N PRO A 102 -5.43 -1.53 -12.41
CA PRO A 102 -5.62 -0.09 -12.16
C PRO A 102 -6.88 0.49 -12.79
N LYS A 103 -7.35 -0.08 -13.89
CA LYS A 103 -8.58 0.37 -14.56
C LYS A 103 -9.82 0.18 -13.69
N LEU A 104 -9.81 -0.78 -12.77
CA LEU A 104 -10.93 -1.06 -11.87
C LEU A 104 -10.91 -0.19 -10.61
N ALA A 105 -9.83 0.53 -10.37
CA ALA A 105 -9.62 1.30 -9.14
C ALA A 105 -9.28 2.76 -9.45
N ASN A 106 -9.76 3.30 -10.56
CA ASN A 106 -9.52 4.68 -10.97
C ASN A 106 -8.03 5.04 -11.03
N GLN A 107 -7.21 4.12 -11.52
CA GLN A 107 -5.75 4.23 -11.61
C GLN A 107 -5.04 4.30 -10.25
N VAL A 108 -5.71 3.94 -9.17
CA VAL A 108 -5.08 3.81 -7.85
C VAL A 108 -4.31 2.49 -7.80
N PRO A 109 -3.02 2.48 -7.40
CA PRO A 109 -2.26 1.25 -7.21
C PRO A 109 -2.77 0.52 -5.97
N LEU A 110 -3.71 -0.39 -6.16
CA LEU A 110 -4.44 -1.05 -5.08
C LEU A 110 -4.03 -2.52 -4.96
N TYR A 111 -3.65 -2.90 -3.75
CA TYR A 111 -3.29 -4.28 -3.39
C TYR A 111 -4.21 -4.76 -2.28
N ILE A 112 -4.75 -5.96 -2.44
CA ILE A 112 -5.58 -6.61 -1.43
C ILE A 112 -4.89 -7.90 -1.04
N PHE A 113 -4.72 -8.16 0.25
CA PHE A 113 -4.06 -9.36 0.70
C PHE A 113 -4.84 -10.06 1.81
N ASP A 114 -4.59 -11.34 1.98
CA ASP A 114 -5.03 -12.11 3.13
C ASP A 114 -3.85 -12.90 3.72
N ARG A 115 -4.07 -13.52 4.86
CA ARG A 115 -3.04 -14.28 5.56
C ARG A 115 -3.26 -15.79 5.47
N LYS A 116 -3.85 -16.24 4.36
CA LYS A 116 -4.20 -17.65 4.15
C LYS A 116 -3.16 -18.46 3.37
N ALA A 117 -1.98 -17.94 3.15
CA ALA A 117 -0.94 -18.67 2.43
C ALA A 117 -0.22 -19.67 3.31
#